data_fc9a11434f13dd223667fc9cb21e9597
#
_entry.id   fc9a11434f13dd223667fc9cb21e9597
#
_cell.length_a   1.000
_cell.length_b   1.000
_cell.length_c   1.000
_cell.angle_alpha   90.00
_cell.angle_beta   90.00
_cell.angle_gamma   90.00
#
_symmetry.space_group_name_H-M   'P 1'
#
loop_
_entity.id
_entity.type
_entity.pdbx_description
1 polymer ?
#
loop_
_entity_poly.entity_id
_entity_poly.type
_entity_poly.pdbx_seq_one_letter_code
_entity_poly.pdbx_strand_id
1 'polypeptide(L)'
;MANTIHCDIVSAKESIYAGGAKMVVAHGQLGDIGVTPGHAPLLTLLAPGPVRVLLEDGEELIYYVSGGVLEVQPTIVTILADTAVRAA
;
A
#
# COMPACT_ATOMS: atom_id res chain seq x y z
N MET A 1 -11.11 -0.56 -19.11
CA MET A 1 -10.87 0.28 -17.94
C MET A 1 -10.20 -0.54 -16.85
N ALA A 2 -9.14 -0.03 -16.26
CA ALA A 2 -8.42 -0.78 -15.24
C ALA A 2 -9.23 -0.80 -13.94
N ASN A 3 -9.45 -2.00 -13.39
CA ASN A 3 -10.13 -2.19 -12.11
C ASN A 3 -9.14 -2.38 -10.96
N THR A 4 -7.84 -2.36 -11.27
CA THR A 4 -6.79 -2.54 -10.27
C THR A 4 -5.75 -1.45 -10.40
N ILE A 5 -5.08 -1.20 -9.27
CA ILE A 5 -3.89 -0.37 -9.21
C ILE A 5 -2.72 -1.30 -8.89
N HIS A 6 -1.57 -1.04 -9.48
CA HIS A 6 -0.38 -1.82 -9.14
C HIS A 6 0.12 -1.39 -7.76
N CYS A 7 0.37 -2.34 -6.88
CA CYS A 7 0.84 -2.06 -5.53
C CYS A 7 2.19 -2.72 -5.31
N ASP A 8 3.18 -1.89 -4.91
CA ASP A 8 4.49 -2.36 -4.49
C ASP A 8 4.71 -2.02 -3.01
N ILE A 9 5.05 -3.02 -2.22
CA ILE A 9 5.50 -2.82 -0.85
C ILE A 9 6.95 -3.29 -0.79
N VAL A 10 7.84 -2.35 -0.51
CA VAL A 10 9.29 -2.59 -0.60
C VAL A 10 9.95 -2.14 0.70
N SER A 11 10.89 -2.91 1.19
CA SER A 11 11.79 -2.49 2.26
C SER A 11 13.20 -2.31 1.69
N ALA A 12 14.13 -1.82 2.52
CA ALA A 12 15.51 -1.65 2.09
C ALA A 12 16.17 -2.97 1.67
N LYS A 13 15.64 -4.10 2.13
CA LYS A 13 16.26 -5.41 1.90
C LYS A 13 15.58 -6.20 0.79
N GLU A 14 14.28 -6.00 0.59
CA GLU A 14 13.55 -6.88 -0.33
C GLU A 14 12.23 -6.28 -0.77
N SER A 15 11.67 -6.85 -1.84
CA SER A 15 10.29 -6.61 -2.22
C SER A 15 9.40 -7.52 -1.37
N ILE A 16 8.45 -6.91 -0.69
CA ILE A 16 7.55 -7.63 0.21
C ILE A 16 6.31 -8.11 -0.55
N TYR A 17 5.78 -7.25 -1.40
CA TYR A 17 4.61 -7.55 -2.23
C TYR A 17 4.71 -6.74 -3.52
N ALA A 18 4.31 -7.37 -4.61
CA ALA A 18 4.17 -6.69 -5.90
C ALA A 18 3.02 -7.32 -6.66
N GLY A 19 2.02 -6.55 -6.99
CA GLY A 19 0.88 -7.08 -7.73
C GLY A 19 -0.27 -6.09 -7.82
N GLY A 20 -1.34 -6.49 -8.51
CA GLY A 20 -2.53 -5.68 -8.64
C GLY A 20 -3.36 -5.70 -7.37
N ALA A 21 -4.05 -4.61 -7.11
CA ALA A 21 -4.95 -4.48 -5.97
C ALA A 21 -6.19 -3.70 -6.39
N LYS A 22 -7.31 -4.05 -5.82
CA LYS A 22 -8.55 -3.30 -5.99
C LYS A 22 -8.53 -2.04 -5.14
N MET A 23 -7.91 -2.12 -3.97
CA MET A 23 -7.81 -1.02 -3.03
C MET A 23 -6.65 -1.28 -2.08
N VAL A 24 -5.96 -0.22 -1.68
CA VAL A 24 -4.91 -0.28 -0.66
C VAL A 24 -5.27 0.71 0.43
N VAL A 25 -5.25 0.27 1.68
CA VAL A 25 -5.50 1.13 2.83
C VAL A 25 -4.23 1.17 3.67
N ALA A 26 -3.72 2.37 3.91
CA ALA A 26 -2.50 2.57 4.68
C ALA A 26 -2.76 3.55 5.82
N HIS A 27 -1.98 3.41 6.89
CA HIS A 27 -2.10 4.26 8.06
C HIS A 27 -1.12 5.43 7.95
N GLY A 28 -1.58 6.55 7.38
CA GLY A 28 -0.77 7.76 7.28
C GLY A 28 -0.64 8.46 8.63
N GLN A 29 0.40 9.28 8.78
CA GLN A 29 0.60 10.04 10.02
C GLN A 29 -0.55 11.00 10.30
N LEU A 30 -1.24 11.45 9.25
CA LEU A 30 -2.37 12.37 9.36
C LEU A 30 -3.72 11.66 9.29
N GLY A 31 -3.74 10.34 9.24
CA GLY A 31 -4.95 9.54 9.17
C GLY A 31 -4.87 8.45 8.12
N ASP A 32 -5.85 7.57 8.12
CA ASP A 32 -5.90 6.46 7.16
C ASP A 32 -6.15 6.97 5.75
N ILE A 33 -5.50 6.32 4.79
CA ILE A 33 -5.59 6.68 3.38
C ILE A 33 -6.03 5.44 2.60
N GLY A 34 -7.15 5.56 1.89
CA GLY A 34 -7.62 4.51 0.98
C GLY A 34 -7.30 4.90 -0.46
N VAL A 35 -6.65 4.00 -1.18
CA VAL A 35 -6.20 4.24 -2.55
C VAL A 35 -6.89 3.26 -3.48
N THR A 36 -7.59 3.81 -4.47
CA THR A 36 -8.22 3.03 -5.55
C THR A 36 -7.64 3.48 -6.89
N PRO A 37 -7.86 2.71 -7.98
CA PRO A 37 -7.36 3.11 -9.30
C PRO A 37 -7.81 4.52 -9.68
N GLY A 38 -6.89 5.31 -10.22
CA GLY A 38 -7.16 6.68 -10.62
C GLY A 38 -7.01 7.71 -9.52
N HIS A 39 -6.54 7.30 -8.35
CA HIS A 39 -6.33 8.23 -7.23
C HIS A 39 -5.37 9.35 -7.62
N ALA A 40 -5.65 10.57 -7.15
CA ALA A 40 -4.77 11.71 -7.40
C ALA A 40 -3.38 11.47 -6.79
N PRO A 41 -2.32 11.99 -7.39
CA PRO A 41 -0.97 11.84 -6.85
C PRO A 41 -0.87 12.35 -5.41
N LEU A 42 -0.14 11.57 -4.59
CA LEU A 42 0.03 11.87 -3.18
C LEU A 42 1.37 11.31 -2.71
N LEU A 43 2.06 12.07 -1.86
CA LEU A 43 3.25 11.59 -1.17
C LEU A 43 3.09 11.94 0.31
N THR A 44 3.13 10.93 1.17
CA THR A 44 2.93 11.15 2.60
C THR A 44 3.71 10.16 3.43
N LEU A 45 3.96 10.52 4.69
CA LEU A 45 4.62 9.64 5.63
C LEU A 45 3.61 8.68 6.24
N LEU A 46 4.06 7.45 6.49
CA LEU A 46 3.26 6.43 7.15
C LEU A 46 3.63 6.35 8.63
N ALA A 47 2.60 6.20 9.46
CA ALA A 47 2.78 5.82 10.85
C ALA A 47 2.92 4.30 10.94
N PRO A 48 3.53 3.78 12.00
CA PRO A 48 3.53 2.34 12.23
C PRO A 48 2.11 1.80 12.28
N GLY A 49 1.85 0.71 11.58
CA GLY A 49 0.52 0.14 11.54
C GLY A 49 0.30 -0.76 10.36
N PRO A 50 -0.95 -1.20 10.15
CA PRO A 50 -1.28 -2.13 9.07
C PRO A 50 -1.39 -1.42 7.72
N VAL A 51 -0.98 -2.14 6.68
CA VAL A 51 -1.28 -1.84 5.29
C VAL A 51 -2.16 -2.99 4.79
N ARG A 52 -3.34 -2.64 4.30
CA ARG A 52 -4.31 -3.64 3.85
C ARG A 52 -4.39 -3.57 2.33
N VAL A 53 -4.20 -4.71 1.69
CA VAL A 53 -4.26 -4.83 0.24
C VAL A 53 -5.47 -5.69 -0.11
N LEU A 54 -6.48 -5.09 -0.71
CA LEU A 54 -7.66 -5.82 -1.17
C LEU A 54 -7.44 -6.26 -2.60
N LEU A 55 -7.53 -7.57 -2.82
CA LEU A 55 -7.36 -8.16 -4.14
C LEU A 55 -8.68 -8.19 -4.89
N GLU A 56 -8.58 -8.37 -6.20
CA GLU A 56 -9.76 -8.36 -7.08
C GLU A 56 -10.72 -9.49 -6.76
N ASP A 57 -10.23 -10.62 -6.26
CA ASP A 57 -11.04 -11.78 -5.92
C ASP A 57 -11.70 -11.66 -4.54
N GLY A 58 -11.52 -10.54 -3.85
CA GLY A 58 -12.08 -10.32 -2.52
C GLY A 58 -11.15 -10.72 -1.39
N GLU A 59 -10.00 -11.32 -1.68
CA GLU A 59 -9.01 -11.63 -0.65
C GLU A 59 -8.36 -10.35 -0.13
N GLU A 60 -8.01 -10.37 1.15
CA GLU A 60 -7.31 -9.26 1.78
C GLU A 60 -5.98 -9.74 2.34
N LEU A 61 -4.91 -9.03 1.98
CA LEU A 61 -3.59 -9.26 2.57
C LEU A 61 -3.31 -8.11 3.54
N ILE A 62 -2.73 -8.44 4.68
CA ILE A 62 -2.41 -7.45 5.70
C ILE A 62 -0.93 -7.53 6.02
N TYR A 63 -0.25 -6.38 5.91
CA TYR A 63 1.16 -6.24 6.26
C TYR A 63 1.28 -5.19 7.36
N TYR A 64 2.03 -5.50 8.41
CA TYR A 64 2.37 -4.47 9.40
C TYR A 64 3.70 -3.83 9.03
N VAL A 65 3.70 -2.51 8.94
CA VAL A 65 4.90 -1.74 8.63
C VAL A 65 5.27 -0.89 9.83
N SER A 66 6.58 -0.67 10.00
CA SER A 66 7.10 0.13 11.13
C SER A 66 7.11 1.62 10.83
N GLY A 67 6.55 2.02 9.70
CA GLY A 67 6.59 3.38 9.20
C GLY A 67 7.19 3.37 7.82
N GLY A 68 7.30 4.53 7.21
CA GLY A 68 7.85 4.65 5.87
C GLY A 68 7.18 5.75 5.09
N VAL A 69 7.14 5.58 3.77
CA VAL A 69 6.61 6.57 2.85
C VAL A 69 5.61 5.89 1.92
N LEU A 70 4.49 6.56 1.70
CA LEU A 70 3.49 6.16 0.72
C LEU A 70 3.53 7.13 -0.46
N GLU A 71 3.74 6.59 -1.64
CA GLU A 71 3.66 7.37 -2.89
C GLU A 71 2.53 6.82 -3.73
N VAL A 72 1.61 7.70 -4.14
CA VAL A 72 0.45 7.33 -4.94
C VAL A 72 0.50 8.03 -6.28
N GLN A 73 0.27 7.27 -7.33
CA GLN A 73 0.04 7.77 -8.68
C GLN A 73 -1.22 7.09 -9.22
N PRO A 74 -1.83 7.58 -10.31
CA PRO A 74 -3.11 7.03 -10.76
C PRO A 74 -3.10 5.53 -11.05
N THR A 75 -1.96 4.96 -11.46
CA THR A 75 -1.86 3.55 -11.84
C THR A 75 -0.99 2.71 -10.92
N ILE A 76 -0.26 3.34 -9.98
CA ILE A 76 0.64 2.62 -9.09
C ILE A 76 0.69 3.27 -7.72
N VAL A 77 0.70 2.44 -6.69
CA VAL A 77 0.94 2.86 -5.32
C VAL A 77 2.18 2.14 -4.82
N THR A 78 3.12 2.90 -4.25
CA THR A 78 4.37 2.37 -3.74
C THR A 78 4.48 2.67 -2.25
N ILE A 79 4.77 1.64 -1.47
CA ILE A 79 5.02 1.77 -0.04
C ILE A 79 6.47 1.40 0.21
N LEU A 80 7.26 2.39 0.65
CA LEU A 80 8.64 2.20 1.05
C LEU A 80 8.64 2.07 2.56
N ALA A 81 8.67 0.85 3.05
CA ALA A 81 8.57 0.55 4.47
C ALA A 81 9.95 0.44 5.11
N ASP A 82 10.08 0.91 6.34
CA ASP A 82 11.30 0.67 7.10
C ASP A 82 11.47 -0.82 7.35
N THR A 83 10.43 -1.46 7.89
CA THR A 83 10.32 -2.91 7.97
C THR A 83 8.88 -3.30 7.72
N ALA A 84 8.65 -4.52 7.26
CA ALA A 84 7.31 -5.02 7.02
C ALA A 84 7.23 -6.50 7.34
N VAL A 85 6.09 -6.91 7.92
CA VAL A 85 5.81 -8.30 8.25
C VAL A 85 4.39 -8.62 7.79
N ARG A 86 4.23 -9.71 7.07
CA ARG A 86 2.91 -10.14 6.66
C ARG A 86 2.16 -10.72 7.85
N ALA A 87 0.95 -10.23 8.09
CA ALA A 87 0.12 -10.66 9.22
C ALA A 87 -1.04 -11.55 8.75
N ALA A 88 -1.47 -11.37 7.51
CA ALA A 88 -2.57 -12.19 7.01
C ALA A 88 -2.61 -12.18 5.48
#